data_2ac8c34fc02972e7cb2980514c473504
#
_entry.id   2ac8c34fc02972e7cb2980514c473504
#
_cell.length_a   1.000
_cell.length_b   1.000
_cell.length_c   1.000
_cell.angle_alpha   90.00
_cell.angle_beta   90.00
_cell.angle_gamma   90.00
#
_symmetry.space_group_name_H-M   'P 1'
#
loop_
_entity.id
_entity.type
_entity.pdbx_description
1 polymer ?
#
loop_
_entity_poly.entity_id
_entity_poly.type
_entity_poly.pdbx_seq_one_letter_code
_entity_poly.pdbx_strand_id
1 'polypeptide(L)'
;MPREAGTFSCPEHAIAVAYLMLAMPIEPKNPTQLVCEALRERFDVEYERKALSGLTPHEWHAQAVFTVKVLERTLGDGIGFHILRAQYGTGLEGAESARAVSEWLNPSAKGRERLVTDMLVCRMLRGRPRIRELSDRFDVAKSTLHDVLQAYRRLIAPQREAAMDRLEVVMADAGIVLSAAFVATARQVC
;
A
#
# COMPACT_ATOMS: atom_id res chain seq x y z
N MET A 1 -15.28 -26.89 -9.97
CA MET A 1 -15.27 -25.71 -10.82
C MET A 1 -13.85 -25.15 -10.78
N PRO A 2 -13.18 -24.91 -11.90
CA PRO A 2 -11.90 -24.23 -11.87
C PRO A 2 -12.13 -22.84 -11.26
N ARG A 3 -11.43 -22.50 -10.16
CA ARG A 3 -11.40 -21.15 -9.61
C ARG A 3 -10.80 -20.28 -10.70
N GLU A 4 -11.57 -19.27 -11.13
CA GLU A 4 -11.08 -18.28 -12.08
C GLU A 4 -9.77 -17.70 -11.59
N ALA A 5 -8.83 -17.50 -12.50
CA ALA A 5 -7.53 -16.93 -12.20
C ALA A 5 -7.72 -15.57 -11.52
N GLY A 6 -7.02 -15.32 -10.41
CA GLY A 6 -7.10 -14.06 -9.67
C GLY A 6 -6.79 -12.85 -10.56
N THR A 7 -7.38 -11.73 -10.23
CA THR A 7 -7.30 -10.48 -11.03
C THR A 7 -5.91 -9.83 -10.95
N PHE A 8 -5.17 -10.05 -9.86
CA PHE A 8 -3.88 -9.41 -9.59
C PHE A 8 -2.74 -10.41 -9.47
N SER A 9 -1.54 -9.99 -9.89
CA SER A 9 -0.33 -10.82 -9.81
C SER A 9 0.25 -10.95 -8.40
N CYS A 10 -0.01 -9.97 -7.52
CA CYS A 10 0.47 -9.98 -6.14
C CYS A 10 -0.42 -9.13 -5.23
N PRO A 11 -0.38 -9.35 -3.90
CA PRO A 11 -1.17 -8.61 -2.91
C PRO A 11 -0.91 -7.11 -2.93
N GLU A 12 0.32 -6.69 -3.15
CA GLU A 12 0.71 -5.28 -3.18
C GLU A 12 -0.05 -4.50 -4.27
N HIS A 13 -0.15 -5.07 -5.46
CA HIS A 13 -0.90 -4.49 -6.56
C HIS A 13 -2.41 -4.47 -6.26
N ALA A 14 -2.95 -5.55 -5.70
CA ALA A 14 -4.36 -5.61 -5.33
C ALA A 14 -4.73 -4.51 -4.32
N ILE A 15 -3.91 -4.31 -3.29
CA ILE A 15 -4.12 -3.29 -2.26
C ILE A 15 -3.99 -1.88 -2.85
N ALA A 16 -2.94 -1.63 -3.64
CA ALA A 16 -2.71 -0.33 -4.26
C ALA A 16 -3.87 0.08 -5.17
N VAL A 17 -4.34 -0.83 -6.03
CA VAL A 17 -5.50 -0.60 -6.90
C VAL A 17 -6.76 -0.39 -6.08
N ALA A 18 -7.00 -1.18 -5.04
CA ALA A 18 -8.19 -1.07 -4.21
C ALA A 18 -8.29 0.33 -3.57
N TYR A 19 -7.22 0.81 -2.93
CA TYR A 19 -7.23 2.14 -2.33
C TYR A 19 -7.32 3.28 -3.35
N LEU A 20 -6.72 3.13 -4.54
CA LEU A 20 -6.86 4.11 -5.62
C LEU A 20 -8.32 4.16 -6.13
N MET A 21 -8.94 3.00 -6.35
CA MET A 21 -10.35 2.94 -6.79
C MET A 21 -11.30 3.56 -5.77
N LEU A 22 -11.08 3.31 -4.47
CA LEU A 22 -11.91 3.91 -3.41
C LEU A 22 -11.70 5.42 -3.27
N ALA A 23 -10.54 5.92 -3.67
CA ALA A 23 -10.24 7.36 -3.65
C ALA A 23 -10.80 8.12 -4.86
N MET A 24 -11.16 7.41 -5.95
CA MET A 24 -11.69 8.02 -7.16
C MET A 24 -13.21 8.14 -7.06
N PRO A 25 -13.79 9.27 -7.48
CA PRO A 25 -15.24 9.37 -7.66
C PRO A 25 -15.69 8.37 -8.73
N ILE A 26 -16.90 7.83 -8.58
CA ILE A 26 -17.52 6.95 -9.57
C ILE A 26 -17.98 7.83 -10.76
N GLU A 27 -17.04 8.26 -11.57
CA GLU A 27 -17.33 9.03 -12.78
C GLU A 27 -17.41 8.12 -14.01
N PRO A 28 -18.21 8.50 -15.04
CA PRO A 28 -18.38 7.71 -16.26
C PRO A 28 -17.15 7.69 -17.18
N LYS A 29 -16.08 8.41 -16.85
CA LYS A 29 -14.83 8.44 -17.65
C LYS A 29 -13.94 7.27 -17.26
N ASN A 30 -13.78 6.34 -18.16
CA ASN A 30 -12.93 5.13 -18.15
C ASN A 30 -11.97 5.02 -16.93
N PRO A 31 -12.45 4.49 -15.79
CA PRO A 31 -11.67 4.46 -14.53
C PRO A 31 -10.37 3.68 -14.66
N THR A 32 -10.30 2.74 -15.60
CA THR A 32 -9.12 1.93 -15.88
C THR A 32 -7.92 2.77 -16.30
N GLN A 33 -8.12 3.76 -17.16
CA GLN A 33 -7.04 4.67 -17.59
C GLN A 33 -6.52 5.52 -16.43
N LEU A 34 -7.43 6.08 -15.62
CA LEU A 34 -7.07 6.89 -14.45
C LEU A 34 -6.29 6.08 -13.41
N VAL A 35 -6.70 4.82 -13.17
CA VAL A 35 -5.95 3.92 -12.27
C VAL A 35 -4.57 3.61 -12.83
N CYS A 36 -4.45 3.31 -14.12
CA CYS A 36 -3.16 3.02 -14.75
C CYS A 36 -2.22 4.24 -14.70
N GLU A 37 -2.73 5.45 -14.94
CA GLU A 37 -1.94 6.69 -14.85
C GLU A 37 -1.47 6.95 -13.42
N ALA A 38 -2.37 6.85 -12.44
CA ALA A 38 -2.04 7.03 -11.03
C ALA A 38 -1.06 5.97 -10.50
N LEU A 39 -1.15 4.73 -10.97
CA LEU A 39 -0.20 3.67 -10.63
C LEU A 39 1.17 3.90 -11.27
N ARG A 40 1.23 4.37 -12.52
CA ARG A 40 2.49 4.74 -13.17
C ARG A 40 3.21 5.85 -12.41
N GLU A 41 2.48 6.91 -12.06
CA GLU A 41 3.07 8.01 -11.27
C GLU A 41 3.57 7.58 -9.89
N ARG A 42 2.91 6.62 -9.25
CA ARG A 42 3.19 6.23 -7.87
C ARG A 42 4.23 5.13 -7.73
N PHE A 43 4.28 4.20 -8.68
CA PHE A 43 5.07 2.97 -8.56
C PHE A 43 6.09 2.78 -9.68
N ASP A 44 6.11 3.65 -10.70
CA ASP A 44 6.96 3.51 -11.90
C ASP A 44 6.84 2.12 -12.55
N VAL A 45 5.63 1.53 -12.52
CA VAL A 45 5.35 0.17 -13.00
C VAL A 45 4.50 0.24 -14.26
N GLU A 46 4.93 -0.43 -15.31
CA GLU A 46 4.08 -0.71 -16.48
C GLU A 46 3.02 -1.77 -16.13
N TYR A 47 1.77 -1.32 -16.03
CA TYR A 47 0.64 -2.23 -15.83
C TYR A 47 0.20 -2.84 -17.14
N GLU A 48 0.20 -4.17 -17.24
CA GLU A 48 -0.39 -4.85 -18.37
C GLU A 48 -1.90 -4.60 -18.42
N ARG A 49 -2.36 -3.94 -19.49
CA ARG A 49 -3.78 -3.60 -19.71
C ARG A 49 -4.74 -4.81 -19.63
N LYS A 50 -4.24 -6.04 -19.83
CA LYS A 50 -5.03 -7.28 -19.82
C LYS A 50 -5.68 -7.58 -18.46
N ALA A 51 -5.01 -7.26 -17.34
CA ALA A 51 -5.55 -7.54 -16.00
C ALA A 51 -6.74 -6.64 -15.62
N LEU A 52 -6.87 -5.47 -16.26
CA LEU A 52 -7.89 -4.48 -15.94
C LEU A 52 -9.04 -4.40 -16.95
N SER A 53 -9.00 -5.16 -18.04
CA SER A 53 -9.84 -4.92 -19.23
C SER A 53 -11.21 -5.61 -19.24
N GLY A 54 -11.66 -6.24 -18.17
CA GLY A 54 -12.89 -7.04 -18.16
C GLY A 54 -14.00 -6.57 -17.23
N LEU A 55 -13.72 -5.69 -16.27
CA LEU A 55 -14.67 -5.30 -15.25
C LEU A 55 -15.28 -3.92 -15.52
N THR A 56 -16.56 -3.79 -15.22
CA THR A 56 -17.25 -2.48 -15.20
C THR A 56 -16.77 -1.63 -14.03
N PRO A 57 -16.98 -0.30 -14.04
CA PRO A 57 -16.63 0.57 -12.91
C PRO A 57 -17.22 0.13 -11.57
N HIS A 58 -18.44 -0.39 -11.58
CA HIS A 58 -19.10 -0.90 -10.37
C HIS A 58 -18.44 -2.19 -9.85
N GLU A 59 -18.09 -3.10 -10.75
CA GLU A 59 -17.39 -4.33 -10.39
C GLU A 59 -15.99 -4.04 -9.84
N TRP A 60 -15.28 -3.07 -10.42
CA TRP A 60 -14.01 -2.58 -9.87
C TRP A 60 -14.16 -2.03 -8.47
N HIS A 61 -15.20 -1.24 -8.22
CA HIS A 61 -15.45 -0.68 -6.90
C HIS A 61 -15.80 -1.76 -5.88
N ALA A 62 -16.64 -2.74 -6.27
CA ALA A 62 -16.97 -3.89 -5.45
C ALA A 62 -15.73 -4.73 -5.11
N GLN A 63 -14.88 -4.98 -6.11
CA GLN A 63 -13.61 -5.68 -5.93
C GLN A 63 -12.66 -4.91 -4.99
N ALA A 64 -12.59 -3.60 -5.09
CA ALA A 64 -11.80 -2.76 -4.21
C ALA A 64 -12.28 -2.84 -2.76
N VAL A 65 -13.59 -2.70 -2.52
CA VAL A 65 -14.20 -2.86 -1.18
C VAL A 65 -13.92 -4.25 -0.61
N PHE A 66 -14.07 -5.29 -1.44
CA PHE A 66 -13.79 -6.67 -1.03
C PHE A 66 -12.32 -6.86 -0.64
N THR A 67 -11.39 -6.34 -1.44
CA THR A 67 -9.94 -6.42 -1.16
C THR A 67 -9.59 -5.74 0.16
N VAL A 68 -10.12 -4.53 0.42
CA VAL A 68 -9.88 -3.83 1.69
C VAL A 68 -10.48 -4.58 2.87
N LYS A 69 -11.68 -5.17 2.74
CA LYS A 69 -12.26 -6.00 3.80
C LYS A 69 -11.45 -7.27 4.08
N VAL A 70 -10.87 -7.89 3.07
CA VAL A 70 -9.95 -9.03 3.25
C VAL A 70 -8.71 -8.58 4.00
N LEU A 71 -8.11 -7.43 3.64
CA LEU A 71 -6.99 -6.82 4.35
C LEU A 71 -7.31 -6.62 5.85
N GLU A 72 -8.43 -5.96 6.14
CA GLU A 72 -8.88 -5.66 7.51
C GLU A 72 -9.10 -6.93 8.34
N ARG A 73 -9.79 -7.92 7.77
CA ARG A 73 -10.06 -9.19 8.46
C ARG A 73 -8.81 -10.01 8.73
N THR A 74 -7.85 -10.00 7.80
CA THR A 74 -6.63 -10.81 7.90
C THR A 74 -5.63 -10.23 8.89
N LEU A 75 -5.46 -8.91 8.91
CA LEU A 75 -4.45 -8.24 9.71
C LEU A 75 -5.01 -7.65 11.02
N GLY A 76 -6.33 -7.48 11.11
CA GLY A 76 -6.97 -6.81 12.24
C GLY A 76 -6.44 -5.38 12.40
N ASP A 77 -6.34 -4.94 13.65
CA ASP A 77 -5.79 -3.62 14.04
C ASP A 77 -4.28 -3.69 14.35
N GLY A 78 -3.57 -4.63 13.73
CA GLY A 78 -2.14 -4.83 13.93
C GLY A 78 -1.29 -3.79 13.19
N ILE A 79 -0.02 -3.65 13.62
CA ILE A 79 0.91 -2.68 13.02
C ILE A 79 1.09 -2.90 11.50
N GLY A 80 1.05 -4.15 11.03
CA GLY A 80 1.13 -4.49 9.61
C GLY A 80 -0.02 -3.87 8.80
N PHE A 81 -1.25 -3.88 9.34
CA PHE A 81 -2.39 -3.22 8.74
C PHE A 81 -2.18 -1.71 8.62
N HIS A 82 -1.75 -1.06 9.72
CA HIS A 82 -1.49 0.39 9.70
C HIS A 82 -0.36 0.78 8.74
N ILE A 83 0.69 -0.04 8.60
CA ILE A 83 1.77 0.19 7.64
C ILE A 83 1.21 0.19 6.20
N LEU A 84 0.44 -0.83 5.83
CA LEU A 84 -0.12 -0.95 4.48
C LEU A 84 -1.17 0.14 4.21
N ARG A 85 -2.07 0.40 5.16
CA ARG A 85 -3.06 1.48 5.03
C ARG A 85 -2.40 2.86 5.00
N ALA A 86 -1.33 3.10 5.75
CA ALA A 86 -0.56 4.33 5.67
C ALA A 86 0.16 4.49 4.33
N GLN A 87 0.61 3.40 3.73
CA GLN A 87 1.32 3.41 2.44
C GLN A 87 0.38 3.65 1.25
N TYR A 88 -0.76 2.97 1.20
CA TYR A 88 -1.67 2.95 0.05
C TYR A 88 -2.95 3.75 0.26
N GLY A 89 -3.43 3.83 1.50
CA GLY A 89 -4.65 4.56 1.84
C GLY A 89 -4.54 6.06 1.63
N THR A 90 -5.65 6.68 1.25
CA THR A 90 -5.75 8.12 1.00
C THR A 90 -6.60 8.80 2.09
N GLY A 91 -6.62 10.12 2.08
CA GLY A 91 -7.47 10.89 2.99
C GLY A 91 -7.16 10.69 4.47
N LEU A 92 -8.21 10.78 5.29
CA LEU A 92 -8.12 10.72 6.74
C LEU A 92 -7.62 9.36 7.24
N GLU A 93 -8.13 8.28 6.68
CA GLU A 93 -7.78 6.91 7.09
C GLU A 93 -6.30 6.59 6.93
N GLY A 94 -5.72 7.00 5.80
CA GLY A 94 -4.28 6.85 5.58
C GLY A 94 -3.45 7.72 6.51
N ALA A 95 -3.94 8.90 6.90
CA ALA A 95 -3.29 9.79 7.86
C ALA A 95 -3.35 9.22 9.29
N GLU A 96 -4.50 8.69 9.72
CA GLU A 96 -4.66 8.02 11.02
C GLU A 96 -3.73 6.81 11.15
N SER A 97 -3.63 6.00 10.10
CA SER A 97 -2.72 4.86 10.09
C SER A 97 -1.25 5.28 10.11
N ALA A 98 -0.87 6.34 9.41
CA ALA A 98 0.48 6.90 9.49
C ALA A 98 0.82 7.39 10.90
N ARG A 99 -0.16 7.98 11.59
CA ARG A 99 -0.01 8.37 12.99
C ARG A 99 0.14 7.17 13.92
N ALA A 100 -0.65 6.11 13.74
CA ALA A 100 -0.50 4.87 14.50
C ALA A 100 0.90 4.24 14.33
N VAL A 101 1.43 4.24 13.11
CA VAL A 101 2.81 3.79 12.83
C VAL A 101 3.84 4.68 13.54
N SER A 102 3.64 6.00 13.53
CA SER A 102 4.53 6.95 14.23
C SER A 102 4.52 6.72 15.74
N GLU A 103 3.36 6.46 16.32
CA GLU A 103 3.20 6.17 17.75
C GLU A 103 3.88 4.86 18.14
N TRP A 104 3.75 3.86 17.30
CA TRP A 104 4.44 2.59 17.50
C TRP A 104 5.96 2.71 17.41
N LEU A 105 6.50 3.50 16.46
CA LEU A 105 7.95 3.71 16.29
C LEU A 105 8.57 4.54 17.41
N ASN A 106 7.87 5.55 17.89
CA ASN A 106 8.34 6.46 18.91
C ASN A 106 7.20 6.87 19.86
N PRO A 107 6.81 5.99 20.79
CA PRO A 107 5.67 6.22 21.68
C PRO A 107 5.89 7.40 22.65
N SER A 108 7.14 7.73 22.97
CA SER A 108 7.49 8.81 23.89
C SER A 108 7.59 10.19 23.23
N ALA A 109 7.61 10.26 21.89
CA ALA A 109 7.73 11.51 21.14
C ALA A 109 6.57 12.47 21.44
N LYS A 110 6.90 13.75 21.70
CA LYS A 110 5.93 14.83 21.95
C LYS A 110 6.28 16.09 21.16
N GLY A 111 5.28 16.94 20.94
CA GLY A 111 5.48 18.23 20.30
C GLY A 111 6.24 18.16 18.98
N ARG A 112 7.37 18.86 18.89
CA ARG A 112 8.20 18.92 17.68
C ARG A 112 8.74 17.55 17.26
N GLU A 113 9.17 16.73 18.20
CA GLU A 113 9.69 15.38 17.92
C GLU A 113 8.63 14.48 17.29
N ARG A 114 7.38 14.56 17.77
CA ARG A 114 6.25 13.85 17.17
C ARG A 114 6.05 14.27 15.72
N LEU A 115 6.07 15.58 15.43
CA LEU A 115 5.92 16.08 14.06
C LEU A 115 7.04 15.60 13.13
N VAL A 116 8.28 15.55 13.61
CA VAL A 116 9.41 15.00 12.85
C VAL A 116 9.18 13.52 12.56
N THR A 117 8.77 12.73 13.57
CA THR A 117 8.47 11.31 13.41
C THR A 117 7.35 11.08 12.39
N ASP A 118 6.24 11.79 12.48
CA ASP A 118 5.11 11.71 11.53
C ASP A 118 5.55 12.00 10.09
N MET A 119 6.36 13.02 9.90
CA MET A 119 6.88 13.40 8.58
C MET A 119 7.89 12.37 8.03
N LEU A 120 8.73 11.77 8.90
CA LEU A 120 9.64 10.69 8.50
C LEU A 120 8.88 9.42 8.11
N VAL A 121 7.80 9.07 8.81
CA VAL A 121 6.91 7.97 8.45
C VAL A 121 6.25 8.23 7.10
N CYS A 122 5.70 9.43 6.88
CA CYS A 122 5.16 9.82 5.58
C CYS A 122 6.22 9.73 4.47
N ARG A 123 7.42 10.22 4.73
CA ARG A 123 8.56 10.12 3.80
C ARG A 123 8.88 8.67 3.45
N MET A 124 8.92 7.80 4.45
CA MET A 124 9.30 6.40 4.28
C MET A 124 8.26 5.62 3.47
N LEU A 125 6.98 5.81 3.78
CA LEU A 125 5.89 5.03 3.19
C LEU A 125 5.38 5.61 1.85
N ARG A 126 5.46 6.94 1.66
CA ARG A 126 4.90 7.64 0.50
C ARG A 126 5.92 8.40 -0.34
N GLY A 127 7.19 8.39 0.04
CA GLY A 127 8.25 9.10 -0.68
C GLY A 127 8.32 10.61 -0.43
N ARG A 128 7.37 11.23 0.28
CA ARG A 128 7.32 12.68 0.57
C ARG A 128 7.03 12.92 2.06
N PRO A 129 7.48 14.06 2.63
CA PRO A 129 8.30 15.15 2.05
C PRO A 129 9.77 14.73 1.80
N ARG A 130 10.54 15.56 1.07
CA ARG A 130 11.98 15.31 0.85
C ARG A 130 12.77 15.56 2.14
N ILE A 131 13.89 14.84 2.33
CA ILE A 131 14.77 15.02 3.52
C ILE A 131 15.26 16.46 3.65
N ARG A 132 15.56 17.14 2.54
CA ARG A 132 15.96 18.54 2.55
C ARG A 132 14.87 19.44 3.15
N GLU A 133 13.62 19.25 2.76
CA GLU A 133 12.47 20.00 3.26
C GLU A 133 12.28 19.79 4.78
N LEU A 134 12.52 18.56 5.25
CA LEU A 134 12.48 18.25 6.69
C LEU A 134 13.63 18.89 7.45
N SER A 135 14.85 18.81 6.89
CA SER A 135 16.04 19.46 7.46
C SER A 135 15.82 20.96 7.62
N ASP A 136 15.37 21.63 6.55
CA ASP A 136 15.15 23.08 6.54
C ASP A 136 14.00 23.49 7.48
N ARG A 137 12.92 22.70 7.55
CA ARG A 137 11.74 22.98 8.38
C ARG A 137 11.99 22.79 9.87
N PHE A 138 12.76 21.77 10.23
CA PHE A 138 12.96 21.37 11.62
C PHE A 138 14.36 21.69 12.16
N ASP A 139 15.20 22.33 11.36
CA ASP A 139 16.58 22.63 11.73
C ASP A 139 17.30 21.39 12.34
N VAL A 140 17.22 20.27 11.61
CA VAL A 140 17.84 18.99 11.97
C VAL A 140 18.79 18.59 10.83
N ALA A 141 20.01 18.17 11.18
CA ALA A 141 20.98 17.73 10.19
C ALA A 141 20.44 16.60 9.33
N LYS A 142 20.69 16.65 8.01
CA LYS A 142 20.24 15.61 7.05
C LYS A 142 20.75 14.23 7.41
N SER A 143 22.01 14.12 7.89
CA SER A 143 22.59 12.87 8.37
C SER A 143 21.75 12.24 9.47
N THR A 144 21.40 13.04 10.50
CA THR A 144 20.56 12.60 11.62
C THR A 144 19.19 12.08 11.13
N LEU A 145 18.54 12.82 10.21
CA LEU A 145 17.27 12.39 9.63
C LEU A 145 17.40 11.10 8.82
N HIS A 146 18.52 10.91 8.11
CA HIS A 146 18.80 9.67 7.39
C HIS A 146 19.03 8.49 8.34
N ASP A 147 19.76 8.68 9.42
CA ASP A 147 20.04 7.62 10.40
C ASP A 147 18.75 7.17 11.08
N VAL A 148 17.90 8.12 11.50
CA VAL A 148 16.57 7.81 12.07
C VAL A 148 15.69 7.09 11.04
N LEU A 149 15.68 7.55 9.80
CA LEU A 149 14.90 6.93 8.72
C LEU A 149 15.35 5.48 8.48
N GLN A 150 16.65 5.20 8.50
CA GLN A 150 17.19 3.85 8.36
C GLN A 150 16.82 2.96 9.57
N ALA A 151 16.88 3.50 10.79
CA ALA A 151 16.42 2.79 11.97
C ALA A 151 14.93 2.40 11.87
N TYR A 152 14.06 3.33 11.47
CA TYR A 152 12.64 3.07 11.26
C TYR A 152 12.37 2.04 10.16
N ARG A 153 13.11 2.10 9.04
CA ARG A 153 13.01 1.09 7.96
C ARG A 153 13.31 -0.32 8.46
N ARG A 154 14.34 -0.48 9.28
CA ARG A 154 14.71 -1.79 9.87
C ARG A 154 13.60 -2.35 10.78
N LEU A 155 12.85 -1.51 11.47
CA LEU A 155 11.73 -1.93 12.30
C LEU A 155 10.48 -2.24 11.49
N ILE A 156 10.19 -1.46 10.46
CA ILE A 156 8.97 -1.59 9.64
C ILE A 156 9.07 -2.75 8.64
N ALA A 157 10.24 -2.98 8.03
CA ALA A 157 10.40 -3.97 6.98
C ALA A 157 9.89 -5.37 7.38
N PRO A 158 10.30 -5.95 8.53
CA PRO A 158 9.80 -7.28 8.91
C PRO A 158 8.30 -7.30 9.20
N GLN A 159 7.73 -6.23 9.73
CA GLN A 159 6.29 -6.15 9.99
C GLN A 159 5.48 -6.10 8.69
N ARG A 160 5.98 -5.33 7.72
CA ARG A 160 5.38 -5.25 6.39
C ARG A 160 5.47 -6.58 5.64
N GLU A 161 6.62 -7.24 5.67
CA GLU A 161 6.85 -8.54 5.04
C GLU A 161 5.93 -9.60 5.64
N ALA A 162 5.89 -9.75 6.95
CA ALA A 162 4.99 -10.68 7.62
C ALA A 162 3.50 -10.40 7.32
N ALA A 163 3.10 -9.14 7.17
CA ALA A 163 1.75 -8.79 6.77
C ALA A 163 1.46 -9.19 5.33
N MET A 164 2.41 -8.98 4.41
CA MET A 164 2.26 -9.36 3.00
C MET A 164 2.21 -10.87 2.82
N ASP A 165 3.04 -11.65 3.53
CA ASP A 165 3.03 -13.11 3.48
C ASP A 165 1.66 -13.68 3.91
N ARG A 166 1.08 -13.13 4.99
CA ARG A 166 -0.26 -13.52 5.45
C ARG A 166 -1.34 -13.20 4.44
N LEU A 167 -1.24 -12.05 3.77
CA LEU A 167 -2.20 -11.61 2.77
C LEU A 167 -2.10 -12.40 1.48
N GLU A 168 -0.90 -12.82 1.08
CA GLU A 168 -0.71 -13.61 -0.13
C GLU A 168 -1.54 -14.90 -0.09
N VAL A 169 -1.49 -15.63 1.01
CA VAL A 169 -2.25 -16.86 1.19
C VAL A 169 -3.75 -16.59 1.14
N VAL A 170 -4.23 -15.61 1.94
CA VAL A 170 -5.68 -15.34 2.06
C VAL A 170 -6.25 -14.74 0.77
N MET A 171 -5.49 -13.87 0.10
CA MET A 171 -5.94 -13.24 -1.15
C MET A 171 -5.92 -14.24 -2.34
N ALA A 172 -4.99 -15.20 -2.33
CA ALA A 172 -5.01 -16.29 -3.29
C ALA A 172 -6.23 -17.21 -3.09
N ASP A 173 -6.53 -17.56 -1.83
CA ASP A 173 -7.73 -18.36 -1.50
C ASP A 173 -9.03 -17.62 -1.82
N ALA A 174 -9.04 -16.31 -1.67
CA ALA A 174 -10.18 -15.45 -2.03
C ALA A 174 -10.31 -15.19 -3.54
N GLY A 175 -9.36 -15.65 -4.37
CA GLY A 175 -9.34 -15.43 -5.81
C GLY A 175 -9.03 -13.97 -6.22
N ILE A 176 -8.43 -13.18 -5.33
CA ILE A 176 -8.01 -11.80 -5.61
C ILE A 176 -6.68 -11.81 -6.36
N VAL A 177 -5.75 -12.65 -5.90
CA VAL A 177 -4.39 -12.78 -6.44
C VAL A 177 -4.22 -14.15 -7.10
N LEU A 178 -3.41 -14.21 -8.16
CA LEU A 178 -3.01 -15.47 -8.79
C LEU A 178 -2.25 -16.33 -7.77
N SER A 179 -2.61 -17.61 -7.64
CA SER A 179 -1.86 -18.51 -6.78
C SER A 179 -0.43 -18.70 -7.30
N ALA A 180 0.54 -18.83 -6.38
CA ALA A 180 1.95 -19.04 -6.72
C ALA A 180 2.16 -20.25 -7.65
N ALA A 181 1.33 -21.29 -7.55
CA ALA A 181 1.34 -22.44 -8.44
C ALA A 181 1.01 -22.06 -9.90
N PHE A 182 0.12 -21.11 -10.12
CA PHE A 182 -0.27 -20.65 -11.46
C PHE A 182 0.84 -19.78 -12.09
N VAL A 183 1.49 -18.94 -11.28
CA VAL A 183 2.61 -18.09 -11.73
C VAL A 183 3.82 -18.93 -12.15
N ALA A 184 4.10 -20.02 -11.42
CA ALA A 184 5.18 -20.95 -11.75
C ALA A 184 4.92 -21.68 -13.10
N THR A 185 3.67 -22.08 -13.35
CA THR A 185 3.29 -22.77 -14.59
C THR A 185 3.34 -21.82 -15.80
N ALA A 186 2.92 -20.57 -15.63
CA ALA A 186 2.96 -19.57 -16.71
C ALA A 186 4.39 -19.20 -17.13
N ARG A 187 5.37 -19.27 -16.22
CA ARG A 187 6.80 -19.02 -16.51
C ARG A 187 7.49 -20.20 -17.24
N GLN A 188 6.90 -21.41 -17.23
CA GLN A 188 7.45 -22.57 -17.92
C GLN A 188 6.96 -22.71 -19.37
N VAL A 189 5.96 -21.92 -19.76
CA VAL A 189 5.33 -21.98 -21.10
C VAL A 189 5.82 -20.85 -22.03
N CYS A 190 6.61 -19.92 -21.53
CA CYS A 190 7.35 -18.90 -22.31
C CYS A 190 8.84 -19.26 -22.38
#